data_20d73d68c7a0b84f4c7d221041e90d53
#
_entry.id   20d73d68c7a0b84f4c7d221041e90d53
#
_cell.length_a   1.000
_cell.length_b   1.000
_cell.length_c   1.000
_cell.angle_alpha   90.00
_cell.angle_beta   90.00
_cell.angle_gamma   90.00
#
_symmetry.space_group_name_H-M   'P 1'
#
loop_
_entity.id
_entity.type
_entity.pdbx_description
1 polymer ?
#
loop_
_entity_poly.entity_id
_entity_poly.type
_entity_poly.pdbx_seq_one_letter_code
_entity_poly.pdbx_strand_id
1 'polypeptide(L)'
;MPDDILSSYAQSQPDKLGVIDDRPDGTVVAWTYAELEAQSNRVANLLLRLGAGPGRKVLWCGPNSAEVVAVMNATRKIGAVSVPLNYRLTPDEALYVVNHSDAEVVYVDCEHAPMLAALRGRLEKVRHIIAVSGPAPDGMLTDADIAAASPTVPGVGEVPGSGGEVAGSGGEVAGSGGTMYYTSGTTGKPKGAFRSGPQDPDVLGALLNLFGYRPDDIYLTSGPLYHSGPSAFMNAGLLFGQTIIVQRKFDAEDWLRLVDKYRASSTFSAPALVRMICALPTEVKDRYDRSCMRVMVANAAPWSYALKQQYVADFPPGSLFEVYGSTELGVSTVLIPEDQMRKPGSCGKPAPGIEIRLLDGDGHDVTGTGPDHPGEVFVRSKGAFDTYYKNDASYESNSRGDFHTVGDVAYWDDEGYLYICDRRSDMIISGGMNIYPAEIEAALEQHPGIYDVAVFGIPSEQWGEVVHATVVRSPGSSLTSEEITAFARARLAGYKVPRSVEFAGELPRTGSGKLLKRQLRAPYWAGRTAQVG
;
A
#
# COMPACT_ATOMS: atom_id res chain seq x y z
N MET A 1 11.39 9.61 -28.15
CA MET A 1 10.81 8.92 -26.99
C MET A 1 9.31 8.95 -27.15
N PRO A 2 8.53 7.93 -26.75
CA PRO A 2 7.09 8.13 -26.65
C PRO A 2 6.87 9.34 -25.72
N ASP A 3 5.98 10.25 -26.13
CA ASP A 3 5.70 11.46 -25.37
C ASP A 3 5.31 11.10 -23.95
N ASP A 4 5.97 11.74 -22.97
CA ASP A 4 5.64 11.56 -21.57
C ASP A 4 4.16 11.91 -21.34
N ILE A 5 3.41 11.03 -20.66
CA ILE A 5 1.96 11.18 -20.51
C ILE A 5 1.57 12.51 -19.86
N LEU A 6 2.35 12.97 -18.86
CA LEU A 6 2.10 14.26 -18.21
C LEU A 6 2.32 15.41 -19.20
N SER A 7 3.37 15.35 -20.03
CA SER A 7 3.63 16.32 -21.08
C SER A 7 2.50 16.33 -22.13
N SER A 8 1.94 15.15 -22.46
CA SER A 8 0.80 15.06 -23.40
C SER A 8 -0.45 15.75 -22.83
N TYR A 9 -0.76 15.57 -21.54
CA TYR A 9 -1.87 16.29 -20.93
C TYR A 9 -1.61 17.78 -20.73
N ALA A 10 -0.38 18.17 -20.40
CA ALA A 10 0.00 19.59 -20.33
C ALA A 10 -0.16 20.32 -21.68
N GLN A 11 -0.03 19.61 -22.80
CA GLN A 11 -0.26 20.15 -24.15
C GLN A 11 -1.74 20.12 -24.54
N SER A 12 -2.44 19.01 -24.28
CA SER A 12 -3.83 18.82 -24.75
C SER A 12 -4.87 19.44 -23.83
N GLN A 13 -4.60 19.56 -22.54
CA GLN A 13 -5.50 20.06 -21.49
C GLN A 13 -4.76 20.95 -20.48
N PRO A 14 -4.03 22.02 -20.93
CA PRO A 14 -3.13 22.80 -20.08
C PRO A 14 -3.79 23.40 -18.85
N ASP A 15 -5.02 23.85 -18.96
CA ASP A 15 -5.77 24.56 -17.92
C ASP A 15 -6.57 23.62 -16.99
N LYS A 16 -6.65 22.31 -17.30
CA LYS A 16 -7.29 21.35 -16.43
C LYS A 16 -6.46 21.17 -15.15
N LEU A 17 -7.11 21.16 -13.99
CA LEU A 17 -6.44 20.87 -12.73
C LEU A 17 -5.84 19.46 -12.73
N GLY A 18 -4.54 19.38 -12.52
CA GLY A 18 -3.78 18.12 -12.43
C GLY A 18 -3.68 17.62 -10.98
N VAL A 19 -3.39 18.54 -10.04
CA VAL A 19 -3.30 18.21 -8.62
C VAL A 19 -3.85 19.33 -7.74
N ILE A 20 -4.52 18.94 -6.64
CA ILE A 20 -5.06 19.85 -5.61
C ILE A 20 -4.64 19.30 -4.24
N ASP A 21 -3.94 20.09 -3.44
CA ASP A 21 -3.67 19.87 -2.01
C ASP A 21 -4.47 20.92 -1.22
N ASP A 22 -5.66 20.55 -0.76
CA ASP A 22 -6.58 21.42 0.00
C ASP A 22 -6.63 20.96 1.44
N ARG A 23 -6.00 21.73 2.31
CA ARG A 23 -5.76 21.40 3.72
C ARG A 23 -6.85 21.97 4.64
N PRO A 24 -7.13 21.32 5.78
CA PRO A 24 -8.12 21.81 6.76
C PRO A 24 -7.79 23.19 7.34
N ASP A 25 -6.52 23.60 7.33
CA ASP A 25 -6.07 24.92 7.81
C ASP A 25 -6.37 26.05 6.82
N GLY A 26 -6.96 25.75 5.68
CA GLY A 26 -7.28 26.70 4.61
C GLY A 26 -6.17 26.88 3.57
N THR A 27 -5.03 26.23 3.74
CA THR A 27 -3.97 26.21 2.71
C THR A 27 -4.44 25.40 1.50
N VAL A 28 -4.38 26.00 0.31
CA VAL A 28 -4.72 25.32 -0.95
C VAL A 28 -3.57 25.52 -1.94
N VAL A 29 -2.98 24.42 -2.38
CA VAL A 29 -2.06 24.38 -3.52
C VAL A 29 -2.77 23.65 -4.65
N ALA A 30 -2.99 24.32 -5.75
CA ALA A 30 -3.63 23.72 -6.92
C ALA A 30 -2.80 24.02 -8.16
N TRP A 31 -2.43 22.99 -8.91
CA TRP A 31 -1.69 23.12 -10.17
C TRP A 31 -2.50 22.52 -11.31
N THR A 32 -2.59 23.26 -12.40
CA THR A 32 -3.06 22.73 -13.67
C THR A 32 -2.10 21.69 -14.22
N TYR A 33 -2.48 20.96 -15.27
CA TYR A 33 -1.56 20.03 -15.92
C TYR A 33 -0.31 20.74 -16.46
N ALA A 34 -0.45 21.97 -16.99
CA ALA A 34 0.69 22.76 -17.43
C ALA A 34 1.62 23.16 -16.28
N GLU A 35 1.06 23.55 -15.14
CA GLU A 35 1.83 23.91 -13.94
C GLU A 35 2.47 22.69 -13.27
N LEU A 36 1.75 21.55 -13.17
CA LEU A 36 2.31 20.30 -12.66
C LEU A 36 3.46 19.80 -13.53
N GLU A 37 3.32 19.90 -14.85
CA GLU A 37 4.39 19.61 -15.82
C GLU A 37 5.61 20.49 -15.58
N ALA A 38 5.40 21.81 -15.49
CA ALA A 38 6.48 22.77 -15.26
C ALA A 38 7.20 22.52 -13.93
N GLN A 39 6.47 22.25 -12.84
CA GLN A 39 7.06 21.93 -11.52
C GLN A 39 7.83 20.60 -11.56
N SER A 40 7.25 19.57 -12.16
CA SER A 40 7.92 18.27 -12.34
C SER A 40 9.21 18.41 -13.16
N ASN A 41 9.20 19.22 -14.20
CA ASN A 41 10.39 19.50 -15.02
C ASN A 41 11.47 20.28 -14.25
N ARG A 42 11.10 21.27 -13.40
CA ARG A 42 12.04 21.97 -12.53
C ARG A 42 12.73 21.02 -11.58
N VAL A 43 11.96 20.17 -10.89
CA VAL A 43 12.52 19.14 -10.00
C VAL A 43 13.42 18.17 -10.79
N ALA A 44 12.98 17.69 -11.94
CA ALA A 44 13.74 16.79 -12.80
C ALA A 44 15.08 17.40 -13.24
N ASN A 45 15.08 18.65 -13.73
CA ASN A 45 16.27 19.37 -14.15
C ASN A 45 17.23 19.66 -12.97
N LEU A 46 16.71 19.94 -11.77
CA LEU A 46 17.53 20.05 -10.56
C LEU A 46 18.17 18.70 -10.24
N LEU A 47 17.40 17.61 -10.23
CA LEU A 47 17.90 16.26 -9.95
C LEU A 47 19.00 15.85 -10.94
N LEU A 48 18.85 16.13 -12.22
CA LEU A 48 19.90 15.87 -13.23
C LEU A 48 21.19 16.66 -12.93
N ARG A 49 21.08 17.94 -12.55
CA ARG A 49 22.25 18.76 -12.16
C ARG A 49 22.96 18.19 -10.91
N LEU A 50 22.23 17.51 -10.04
CA LEU A 50 22.77 16.84 -8.83
C LEU A 50 23.29 15.43 -9.10
N GLY A 51 23.29 15.00 -10.38
CA GLY A 51 23.81 13.70 -10.80
C GLY A 51 22.81 12.55 -10.70
N ALA A 52 21.54 12.83 -10.40
CA ALA A 52 20.49 11.82 -10.51
C ALA A 52 20.12 11.64 -11.99
N GLY A 53 19.73 10.42 -12.37
CA GLY A 53 19.40 10.08 -13.76
C GLY A 53 19.02 8.60 -13.88
N PRO A 54 19.10 8.01 -15.08
CA PRO A 54 18.70 6.64 -15.30
C PRO A 54 19.35 5.65 -14.29
N GLY A 55 18.50 4.86 -13.62
CA GLY A 55 18.91 3.87 -12.61
C GLY A 55 19.41 4.41 -11.27
N ARG A 56 19.68 5.73 -11.15
CA ARG A 56 20.06 6.35 -9.87
C ARG A 56 18.86 6.45 -8.94
N LYS A 57 19.06 6.27 -7.64
CA LYS A 57 18.00 6.29 -6.64
C LYS A 57 17.82 7.70 -6.10
N VAL A 58 16.60 8.19 -6.17
CA VAL A 58 16.14 9.42 -5.53
C VAL A 58 15.15 9.04 -4.43
N LEU A 59 15.52 9.32 -3.19
CA LEU A 59 14.64 9.06 -2.06
C LEU A 59 13.77 10.29 -1.81
N TRP A 60 12.48 10.10 -1.53
CA TRP A 60 11.62 11.17 -1.07
C TRP A 60 10.91 10.82 0.23
N CYS A 61 10.69 11.82 1.09
CA CYS A 61 10.14 11.68 2.44
C CYS A 61 9.20 12.85 2.76
N GLY A 62 7.97 12.54 3.10
CA GLY A 62 7.00 13.54 3.53
C GLY A 62 5.57 13.01 3.51
N PRO A 63 4.62 13.76 4.10
CA PRO A 63 3.21 13.49 3.94
C PRO A 63 2.78 13.73 2.49
N ASN A 64 1.56 13.30 2.15
CA ASN A 64 1.01 13.53 0.82
C ASN A 64 0.97 15.04 0.51
N SER A 65 1.43 15.45 -0.65
CA SER A 65 1.42 16.85 -1.10
C SER A 65 1.56 16.95 -2.62
N ALA A 66 1.28 18.11 -3.18
CA ALA A 66 1.50 18.38 -4.60
C ALA A 66 2.99 18.22 -4.98
N GLU A 67 3.92 18.60 -4.08
CA GLU A 67 5.37 18.45 -4.26
C GLU A 67 5.78 16.97 -4.33
N VAL A 68 5.13 16.09 -3.56
CA VAL A 68 5.36 14.63 -3.66
C VAL A 68 4.90 14.12 -5.04
N VAL A 69 3.78 14.57 -5.55
CA VAL A 69 3.33 14.22 -6.90
C VAL A 69 4.34 14.73 -7.96
N ALA A 70 4.88 15.94 -7.79
CA ALA A 70 5.88 16.50 -8.70
C ALA A 70 7.20 15.70 -8.69
N VAL A 71 7.74 15.31 -7.52
CA VAL A 71 9.00 14.53 -7.47
C VAL A 71 8.83 13.11 -8.01
N MET A 72 7.67 12.49 -7.82
CA MET A 72 7.37 11.19 -8.41
C MET A 72 7.37 11.26 -9.95
N ASN A 73 6.76 12.31 -10.53
CA ASN A 73 6.81 12.54 -11.97
C ASN A 73 8.22 12.92 -12.43
N ALA A 74 8.94 13.74 -11.69
CA ALA A 74 10.31 14.13 -12.01
C ALA A 74 11.25 12.92 -12.11
N THR A 75 11.20 12.00 -11.13
CA THR A 75 12.02 10.78 -11.15
C THR A 75 11.70 9.89 -12.36
N ARG A 76 10.42 9.75 -12.70
CA ARG A 76 9.98 9.01 -13.88
C ARG A 76 10.53 9.65 -15.18
N LYS A 77 10.44 10.98 -15.31
CA LYS A 77 10.91 11.73 -16.49
C LYS A 77 12.40 11.56 -16.78
N ILE A 78 13.23 11.42 -15.77
CA ILE A 78 14.68 11.26 -15.90
C ILE A 78 15.17 9.81 -15.81
N GLY A 79 14.25 8.84 -15.77
CA GLY A 79 14.61 7.42 -15.64
C GLY A 79 15.23 7.04 -14.29
N ALA A 80 15.11 7.89 -13.27
CA ALA A 80 15.60 7.58 -11.93
C ALA A 80 14.67 6.61 -11.20
N VAL A 81 15.22 5.90 -10.20
CA VAL A 81 14.43 5.03 -9.32
C VAL A 81 13.86 5.85 -8.17
N SER A 82 12.53 5.92 -8.09
CA SER A 82 11.81 6.56 -6.99
C SER A 82 11.81 5.66 -5.75
N VAL A 83 12.32 6.17 -4.62
CA VAL A 83 12.40 5.46 -3.35
C VAL A 83 11.61 6.22 -2.28
N PRO A 84 10.36 5.87 -2.02
CA PRO A 84 9.59 6.50 -0.95
C PRO A 84 10.08 6.06 0.43
N LEU A 85 10.27 7.02 1.33
CA LEU A 85 10.58 6.78 2.74
C LEU A 85 9.34 7.03 3.59
N ASN A 86 8.95 6.05 4.38
CA ASN A 86 7.91 6.24 5.38
C ASN A 86 8.37 7.26 6.45
N TYR A 87 7.77 8.43 6.46
CA TYR A 87 8.12 9.53 7.37
C TYR A 87 7.79 9.25 8.85
N ARG A 88 7.08 8.15 9.15
CA ARG A 88 6.73 7.73 10.51
C ARG A 88 7.78 6.81 11.14
N LEU A 89 8.81 6.44 10.39
CA LEU A 89 9.92 5.63 10.91
C LEU A 89 10.71 6.42 11.97
N THR A 90 11.24 5.67 12.93
CA THR A 90 12.23 6.23 13.87
C THR A 90 13.50 6.65 13.11
N PRO A 91 14.34 7.54 13.66
CA PRO A 91 15.58 7.94 13.00
C PRO A 91 16.49 6.78 12.60
N ASP A 92 16.62 5.74 13.42
CA ASP A 92 17.48 4.59 13.12
C ASP A 92 16.89 3.67 12.03
N GLU A 93 15.56 3.50 11.99
CA GLU A 93 14.88 2.80 10.90
C GLU A 93 14.99 3.58 9.58
N ALA A 94 14.79 4.90 9.63
CA ALA A 94 14.97 5.77 8.47
C ALA A 94 16.41 5.71 7.95
N LEU A 95 17.40 5.78 8.83
CA LEU A 95 18.81 5.65 8.48
C LEU A 95 19.11 4.33 7.76
N TYR A 96 18.55 3.22 8.26
CA TYR A 96 18.72 1.93 7.58
C TYR A 96 18.18 1.97 6.14
N VAL A 97 16.97 2.47 5.94
CA VAL A 97 16.35 2.54 4.61
C VAL A 97 17.18 3.45 3.68
N VAL A 98 17.57 4.63 4.15
CA VAL A 98 18.35 5.58 3.35
C VAL A 98 19.68 4.96 2.89
N ASN A 99 20.44 4.37 3.82
CA ASN A 99 21.75 3.78 3.48
C ASN A 99 21.60 2.51 2.65
N HIS A 100 20.62 1.65 2.97
CA HIS A 100 20.38 0.42 2.21
C HIS A 100 19.94 0.69 0.77
N SER A 101 19.18 1.77 0.54
CA SER A 101 18.66 2.13 -0.78
C SER A 101 19.76 2.62 -1.75
N ASP A 102 20.93 3.00 -1.26
CA ASP A 102 21.98 3.68 -2.02
C ASP A 102 21.52 4.99 -2.67
N ALA A 103 20.55 5.68 -2.08
CA ALA A 103 20.10 6.98 -2.57
C ALA A 103 21.21 8.04 -2.41
N GLU A 104 21.47 8.79 -3.49
CA GLU A 104 22.43 9.89 -3.49
C GLU A 104 21.78 11.26 -3.29
N VAL A 105 20.50 11.37 -3.64
CA VAL A 105 19.69 12.57 -3.46
C VAL A 105 18.46 12.25 -2.63
N VAL A 106 18.17 13.10 -1.65
CA VAL A 106 16.96 13.02 -0.83
C VAL A 106 16.12 14.27 -1.04
N TYR A 107 14.85 14.08 -1.37
CA TYR A 107 13.83 15.12 -1.45
C TYR A 107 12.91 14.99 -0.23
N VAL A 108 12.80 16.02 0.59
CA VAL A 108 12.14 15.92 1.88
C VAL A 108 11.23 17.11 2.17
N ASP A 109 10.05 16.84 2.74
CA ASP A 109 9.19 17.87 3.31
C ASP A 109 9.86 18.52 4.54
N CYS A 110 9.71 19.85 4.69
CA CYS A 110 10.34 20.62 5.75
C CYS A 110 10.03 20.10 7.17
N GLU A 111 8.86 19.48 7.40
CA GLU A 111 8.51 18.87 8.69
C GLU A 111 9.49 17.74 9.09
N HIS A 112 10.10 17.05 8.10
CA HIS A 112 10.98 15.91 8.32
C HIS A 112 12.47 16.20 8.02
N ALA A 113 12.77 17.37 7.46
CA ALA A 113 14.13 17.81 7.17
C ALA A 113 15.06 17.85 8.41
N PRO A 114 14.61 18.25 9.62
CA PRO A 114 15.45 18.24 10.83
C PRO A 114 15.94 16.83 11.21
N MET A 115 15.12 15.79 11.03
CA MET A 115 15.54 14.40 11.27
C MET A 115 16.71 14.02 10.36
N LEU A 116 16.64 14.34 9.07
CA LEU A 116 17.71 14.04 8.11
C LEU A 116 18.95 14.90 8.36
N ALA A 117 18.80 16.15 8.80
CA ALA A 117 19.92 16.99 9.23
C ALA A 117 20.68 16.36 10.40
N ALA A 118 19.97 15.86 11.41
CA ALA A 118 20.56 15.17 12.56
C ALA A 118 21.31 13.87 12.16
N LEU A 119 20.84 13.20 11.11
CA LEU A 119 21.46 11.98 10.60
C LEU A 119 22.60 12.23 9.60
N ARG A 120 22.86 13.49 9.19
CA ARG A 120 23.77 13.83 8.08
C ARG A 120 25.12 13.13 8.14
N GLY A 121 25.76 13.07 9.32
CA GLY A 121 27.05 12.42 9.51
C GLY A 121 27.04 10.90 9.44
N ARG A 122 25.85 10.28 9.38
CA ARG A 122 25.66 8.82 9.29
C ARG A 122 25.12 8.38 7.92
N LEU A 123 24.79 9.33 7.03
CA LEU A 123 24.32 9.05 5.68
C LEU A 123 25.50 8.72 4.76
N GLU A 124 25.61 7.45 4.33
CA GLU A 124 26.80 6.95 3.64
C GLU A 124 26.95 7.48 2.20
N LYS A 125 25.85 7.53 1.44
CA LYS A 125 25.84 7.87 0.00
C LYS A 125 25.12 9.16 -0.35
N VAL A 126 24.31 9.71 0.57
CA VAL A 126 23.55 10.93 0.32
C VAL A 126 24.49 12.12 0.20
N ARG A 127 24.50 12.75 -0.98
CA ARG A 127 25.28 13.95 -1.30
C ARG A 127 24.46 15.22 -1.14
N HIS A 128 23.18 15.16 -1.56
CA HIS A 128 22.29 16.31 -1.62
C HIS A 128 20.97 16.01 -0.91
N ILE A 129 20.49 17.00 -0.15
CA ILE A 129 19.15 16.98 0.44
C ILE A 129 18.43 18.25 -0.04
N ILE A 130 17.23 18.09 -0.57
CA ILE A 130 16.35 19.15 -1.04
C ILE A 130 15.18 19.20 -0.07
N ALA A 131 15.05 20.27 0.71
CA ALA A 131 13.94 20.48 1.62
C ALA A 131 12.91 21.40 0.98
N VAL A 132 11.64 21.02 1.03
CA VAL A 132 10.53 21.71 0.37
C VAL A 132 9.40 22.04 1.32
N SER A 133 8.51 22.94 0.88
CA SER A 133 7.28 23.34 1.58
C SER A 133 7.53 24.10 2.88
N GLY A 134 8.67 24.78 3.02
CA GLY A 134 8.95 25.60 4.20
C GLY A 134 10.44 25.79 4.52
N PRO A 135 10.75 26.22 5.75
CA PRO A 135 12.14 26.49 6.14
C PRO A 135 12.99 25.22 6.16
N ALA A 136 14.22 25.34 5.69
CA ALA A 136 15.18 24.24 5.61
C ALA A 136 16.34 24.42 6.60
N PRO A 137 16.87 23.34 7.19
CA PRO A 137 18.15 23.34 7.89
C PRO A 137 19.31 23.79 6.99
N ASP A 138 20.36 24.35 7.59
CA ASP A 138 21.54 24.82 6.87
C ASP A 138 22.18 23.73 6.00
N GLY A 139 22.62 24.12 4.80
CA GLY A 139 23.30 23.26 3.85
C GLY A 139 22.39 22.30 3.06
N MET A 140 21.07 22.50 3.12
CA MET A 140 20.11 21.85 2.23
C MET A 140 19.73 22.79 1.09
N LEU A 141 19.38 22.21 -0.07
CA LEU A 141 18.73 22.90 -1.16
C LEU A 141 17.27 23.15 -0.80
N THR A 142 16.63 24.13 -1.45
CA THR A 142 15.28 24.59 -1.08
C THR A 142 14.37 24.76 -2.29
N ASP A 143 13.13 25.18 -2.06
CA ASP A 143 12.19 25.58 -3.10
C ASP A 143 12.76 26.66 -4.04
N ALA A 144 13.67 27.52 -3.55
CA ALA A 144 14.36 28.52 -4.37
C ALA A 144 15.28 27.87 -5.41
N ASP A 145 15.97 26.79 -5.07
CA ASP A 145 16.83 26.06 -6.01
C ASP A 145 16.00 25.34 -7.09
N ILE A 146 14.81 24.83 -6.70
CA ILE A 146 13.83 24.26 -7.63
C ILE A 146 13.31 25.36 -8.57
N ALA A 147 12.91 26.51 -8.04
CA ALA A 147 12.38 27.62 -8.82
C ALA A 147 13.40 28.17 -9.83
N ALA A 148 14.69 28.13 -9.50
CA ALA A 148 15.79 28.51 -10.38
C ALA A 148 16.10 27.48 -11.48
N ALA A 149 15.54 26.28 -11.41
CA ALA A 149 15.74 25.24 -12.44
C ALA A 149 14.80 25.47 -13.63
N SER A 150 15.20 24.96 -14.80
CA SER A 150 14.40 25.08 -16.04
C SER A 150 13.04 24.36 -15.93
N PRO A 151 11.94 24.99 -16.35
CA PRO A 151 10.64 24.34 -16.45
C PRO A 151 10.47 23.51 -17.75
N THR A 152 11.47 23.52 -18.66
CA THR A 152 11.40 22.76 -19.91
C THR A 152 11.59 21.26 -19.69
N VAL A 153 11.07 20.46 -20.61
CA VAL A 153 11.25 19.01 -20.60
C VAL A 153 12.74 18.67 -20.44
N PRO A 154 13.12 17.82 -19.47
CA PRO A 154 14.52 17.49 -19.24
C PRO A 154 15.11 16.74 -20.41
N GLY A 155 16.29 17.19 -20.89
CA GLY A 155 17.09 16.45 -21.85
C GLY A 155 17.85 15.35 -21.15
N VAL A 156 17.43 14.10 -21.30
CA VAL A 156 18.17 12.95 -20.78
C VAL A 156 19.28 12.62 -21.79
N GLY A 157 20.41 13.33 -21.68
CA GLY A 157 21.65 12.97 -22.34
C GLY A 157 22.40 11.93 -21.51
N GLU A 158 23.48 11.34 -22.07
CA GLU A 158 24.38 10.45 -21.31
C GLU A 158 24.89 11.18 -20.06
N VAL A 159 24.54 10.67 -18.89
CA VAL A 159 25.06 11.18 -17.61
C VAL A 159 26.52 10.72 -17.50
N PRO A 160 27.50 11.62 -17.42
CA PRO A 160 28.89 11.22 -17.25
C PRO A 160 29.06 10.37 -15.99
N GLY A 161 29.54 9.15 -16.14
CA GLY A 161 29.79 8.22 -15.01
C GLY A 161 28.74 7.14 -14.79
N SER A 162 27.80 6.91 -15.69
CA SER A 162 26.80 5.84 -15.61
C SER A 162 27.34 4.42 -15.95
N GLY A 163 28.64 4.17 -15.80
CA GLY A 163 29.26 2.88 -15.96
C GLY A 163 29.12 1.98 -14.71
N GLY A 164 27.91 1.83 -14.17
CA GLY A 164 27.61 0.87 -13.13
C GLY A 164 26.72 -0.22 -13.71
N GLU A 165 27.27 -1.42 -13.89
CA GLU A 165 26.52 -2.62 -14.21
C GLU A 165 25.38 -2.78 -13.21
N VAL A 166 24.13 -2.77 -13.70
CA VAL A 166 22.99 -3.35 -12.99
C VAL A 166 23.22 -4.86 -13.05
N ALA A 167 23.81 -5.42 -12.00
CA ALA A 167 23.95 -6.86 -11.85
C ALA A 167 22.53 -7.46 -11.68
N GLY A 168 22.03 -8.05 -12.77
CA GLY A 168 20.75 -8.75 -12.83
C GLY A 168 20.37 -8.98 -14.28
N SER A 169 20.70 -10.16 -14.80
CA SER A 169 20.29 -10.82 -16.06
C SER A 169 19.58 -9.96 -17.12
N GLY A 170 20.35 -9.53 -18.11
CA GLY A 170 19.96 -9.48 -19.53
C GLY A 170 18.90 -8.47 -19.94
N GLY A 171 19.35 -7.30 -20.41
CA GLY A 171 18.54 -6.39 -21.24
C GLY A 171 18.75 -4.93 -20.88
N GLU A 172 19.37 -4.18 -21.78
CA GLU A 172 19.45 -2.73 -21.71
C GLU A 172 18.05 -2.13 -21.61
N VAL A 173 17.66 -1.61 -20.45
CA VAL A 173 16.49 -0.74 -20.30
C VAL A 173 16.97 0.69 -20.11
N ALA A 174 17.36 1.31 -21.21
CA ALA A 174 17.59 2.74 -21.25
C ALA A 174 16.24 3.47 -21.06
N GLY A 175 16.06 4.17 -19.92
CA GLY A 175 15.12 5.26 -19.84
C GLY A 175 13.75 5.03 -19.18
N SER A 176 13.42 3.87 -18.65
CA SER A 176 12.22 3.70 -17.86
C SER A 176 12.53 3.86 -16.37
N GLY A 177 12.00 4.90 -15.72
CA GLY A 177 12.14 5.09 -14.28
C GLY A 177 11.58 3.89 -13.52
N GLY A 178 12.23 3.53 -12.42
CA GLY A 178 11.81 2.42 -11.56
C GLY A 178 11.24 2.90 -10.23
N THR A 179 10.75 1.96 -9.43
CA THR A 179 10.32 2.20 -8.06
C THR A 179 10.94 1.17 -7.10
N MET A 180 11.22 1.60 -5.89
CA MET A 180 11.69 0.68 -4.86
C MET A 180 10.96 0.96 -3.55
N TYR A 181 9.97 0.13 -3.25
CA TYR A 181 9.17 0.25 -2.02
C TYR A 181 9.73 -0.66 -0.94
N TYR A 182 9.90 -0.11 0.27
CA TYR A 182 10.33 -0.89 1.42
C TYR A 182 9.13 -1.53 2.11
N THR A 183 9.11 -2.87 2.11
CA THR A 183 8.06 -3.68 2.77
C THR A 183 8.57 -4.21 4.11
N SER A 184 7.67 -4.37 5.09
CA SER A 184 7.98 -5.00 6.37
C SER A 184 8.25 -6.49 6.15
N GLY A 185 9.51 -6.88 6.03
CA GLY A 185 9.88 -8.28 5.89
C GLY A 185 9.53 -9.09 7.13
N THR A 186 9.20 -10.37 6.95
CA THR A 186 8.98 -11.35 8.03
C THR A 186 10.22 -11.56 8.90
N THR A 187 11.42 -11.22 8.41
CA THR A 187 12.73 -11.44 9.04
C THR A 187 13.27 -10.26 9.84
N GLY A 188 12.53 -9.16 9.98
CA GLY A 188 12.86 -8.06 10.88
C GLY A 188 13.26 -6.74 10.22
N LYS A 189 14.17 -6.70 9.25
CA LYS A 189 14.53 -5.47 8.53
C LYS A 189 13.67 -5.30 7.27
N PRO A 190 13.26 -4.05 6.92
CA PRO A 190 12.53 -3.80 5.69
C PRO A 190 13.32 -4.25 4.45
N LYS A 191 12.61 -4.84 3.46
CA LYS A 191 13.17 -5.25 2.17
C LYS A 191 12.73 -4.27 1.09
N GLY A 192 13.65 -3.87 0.23
CA GLY A 192 13.35 -3.01 -0.93
C GLY A 192 12.82 -3.84 -2.09
N ALA A 193 11.52 -3.87 -2.30
CA ALA A 193 10.92 -4.47 -3.49
C ALA A 193 11.16 -3.55 -4.70
N PHE A 194 12.01 -4.00 -5.61
CA PHE A 194 12.45 -3.22 -6.77
C PHE A 194 11.69 -3.60 -8.03
N ARG A 195 11.30 -2.60 -8.78
CA ARG A 195 10.68 -2.73 -10.10
C ARG A 195 11.33 -1.74 -11.06
N SER A 196 11.88 -2.23 -12.17
CA SER A 196 12.72 -1.47 -13.09
C SER A 196 11.96 -0.71 -14.19
N GLY A 197 10.66 -0.88 -14.31
CA GLY A 197 9.94 -0.33 -15.44
C GLY A 197 8.46 -0.05 -15.19
N PRO A 198 7.77 0.58 -16.15
CA PRO A 198 6.33 0.73 -16.13
C PRO A 198 5.66 -0.64 -16.24
N GLN A 199 4.44 -0.73 -15.72
CA GLN A 199 3.60 -1.91 -15.95
C GLN A 199 3.27 -2.05 -17.43
N ASP A 200 3.01 -3.29 -17.88
CA ASP A 200 2.53 -3.58 -19.23
C ASP A 200 1.25 -2.73 -19.51
N PRO A 201 1.25 -1.85 -20.52
CA PRO A 201 0.14 -0.93 -20.78
C PRO A 201 -1.19 -1.65 -21.04
N ASP A 202 -1.16 -2.83 -21.67
CA ASP A 202 -2.36 -3.59 -21.99
C ASP A 202 -2.98 -4.19 -20.73
N VAL A 203 -2.14 -4.72 -19.82
CA VAL A 203 -2.58 -5.24 -18.52
C VAL A 203 -3.13 -4.12 -17.65
N LEU A 204 -2.42 -3.00 -17.58
CA LEU A 204 -2.87 -1.83 -16.84
C LEU A 204 -4.19 -1.29 -17.41
N GLY A 205 -4.29 -1.13 -18.73
CA GLY A 205 -5.50 -0.67 -19.41
C GLY A 205 -6.69 -1.58 -19.16
N ALA A 206 -6.51 -2.90 -19.22
CA ALA A 206 -7.56 -3.87 -18.93
C ALA A 206 -8.03 -3.79 -17.47
N LEU A 207 -7.10 -3.62 -16.52
CA LEU A 207 -7.41 -3.47 -15.09
C LEU A 207 -8.20 -2.18 -14.83
N LEU A 208 -7.77 -1.06 -15.40
CA LEU A 208 -8.43 0.25 -15.21
C LEU A 208 -9.81 0.31 -15.89
N ASN A 209 -9.96 -0.38 -17.02
CA ASN A 209 -11.27 -0.59 -17.65
C ASN A 209 -12.20 -1.43 -16.76
N LEU A 210 -11.68 -2.46 -16.09
CA LEU A 210 -12.47 -3.26 -15.13
C LEU A 210 -13.00 -2.41 -13.97
N PHE A 211 -12.22 -1.43 -13.47
CA PHE A 211 -12.68 -0.47 -12.48
C PHE A 211 -13.59 0.62 -13.06
N GLY A 212 -13.69 0.72 -14.38
CA GLY A 212 -14.47 1.75 -15.06
C GLY A 212 -13.90 3.16 -14.87
N TYR A 213 -12.57 3.32 -14.80
CA TYR A 213 -11.90 4.62 -14.74
C TYR A 213 -12.20 5.45 -15.97
N ARG A 214 -12.37 6.77 -15.77
CA ARG A 214 -12.68 7.75 -16.81
C ARG A 214 -11.73 8.95 -16.72
N PRO A 215 -11.46 9.64 -17.84
CA PRO A 215 -10.62 10.83 -17.83
C PRO A 215 -11.18 12.01 -17.01
N ASP A 216 -12.50 12.06 -16.83
CA ASP A 216 -13.20 13.09 -16.07
C ASP A 216 -13.41 12.73 -14.59
N ASP A 217 -12.97 11.56 -14.17
CA ASP A 217 -12.95 11.22 -12.74
C ASP A 217 -12.01 12.14 -11.97
N ILE A 218 -12.33 12.32 -10.70
CA ILE A 218 -11.49 13.04 -9.74
C ILE A 218 -11.05 12.02 -8.69
N TYR A 219 -9.75 11.82 -8.60
CA TYR A 219 -9.16 10.85 -7.69
C TYR A 219 -8.76 11.51 -6.36
N LEU A 220 -9.22 10.97 -5.23
CA LEU A 220 -8.84 11.41 -3.89
C LEU A 220 -7.89 10.39 -3.25
N THR A 221 -6.70 10.85 -2.80
CA THR A 221 -5.79 10.01 -2.01
C THR A 221 -6.29 9.88 -0.59
N SER A 222 -6.49 8.67 -0.08
CA SER A 222 -6.78 8.45 1.34
C SER A 222 -5.56 7.93 2.10
N GLY A 223 -4.77 7.06 1.47
CA GLY A 223 -3.59 6.46 2.07
C GLY A 223 -2.29 7.22 1.78
N PRO A 224 -1.24 6.94 2.57
CA PRO A 224 0.07 7.58 2.35
C PRO A 224 0.71 7.13 1.02
N LEU A 225 1.16 8.08 0.21
CA LEU A 225 1.79 7.83 -1.09
C LEU A 225 3.15 7.10 -0.99
N TYR A 226 3.76 7.02 0.18
CA TYR A 226 4.95 6.19 0.37
C TYR A 226 4.65 4.67 0.38
N HIS A 227 3.37 4.25 0.33
CA HIS A 227 2.97 2.87 0.10
C HIS A 227 2.62 2.63 -1.36
N SER A 228 2.93 1.42 -1.84
CA SER A 228 2.77 1.04 -3.24
C SER A 228 1.32 1.11 -3.74
N GLY A 229 0.34 0.67 -2.95
CA GLY A 229 -1.08 0.70 -3.33
C GLY A 229 -1.60 2.13 -3.58
N PRO A 230 -1.61 3.03 -2.57
CA PRO A 230 -2.05 4.42 -2.77
C PRO A 230 -1.31 5.12 -3.90
N SER A 231 0.00 4.91 -4.02
CA SER A 231 0.83 5.48 -5.07
C SER A 231 0.48 4.95 -6.46
N ALA A 232 0.29 3.64 -6.61
CA ALA A 232 -0.04 3.03 -7.90
C ALA A 232 -1.39 3.51 -8.43
N PHE A 233 -2.41 3.58 -7.58
CA PHE A 233 -3.74 4.02 -7.99
C PHE A 233 -3.80 5.54 -8.25
N MET A 234 -3.05 6.35 -7.50
CA MET A 234 -2.89 7.78 -7.80
C MET A 234 -2.22 7.98 -9.17
N ASN A 235 -1.11 7.26 -9.43
CA ASN A 235 -0.44 7.33 -10.74
C ASN A 235 -1.34 6.83 -11.88
N ALA A 236 -2.16 5.80 -11.65
CA ALA A 236 -3.16 5.34 -12.61
C ALA A 236 -4.17 6.45 -12.94
N GLY A 237 -4.63 7.20 -11.94
CA GLY A 237 -5.47 8.39 -12.17
C GLY A 237 -4.78 9.42 -13.07
N LEU A 238 -3.51 9.75 -12.82
CA LEU A 238 -2.73 10.66 -13.67
C LEU A 238 -2.58 10.14 -15.11
N LEU A 239 -2.36 8.84 -15.29
CA LEU A 239 -2.27 8.20 -16.61
C LEU A 239 -3.58 8.32 -17.41
N PHE A 240 -4.72 8.42 -16.72
CA PHE A 240 -6.03 8.66 -17.33
C PHE A 240 -6.39 10.14 -17.48
N GLY A 241 -5.50 11.05 -17.09
CA GLY A 241 -5.76 12.49 -17.14
C GLY A 241 -6.75 12.98 -16.09
N GLN A 242 -6.93 12.25 -15.00
CA GLN A 242 -7.80 12.64 -13.88
C GLN A 242 -7.20 13.80 -13.08
N THR A 243 -8.04 14.56 -12.40
CA THR A 243 -7.59 15.50 -11.35
C THR A 243 -7.30 14.71 -10.08
N ILE A 244 -6.13 14.92 -9.47
CA ILE A 244 -5.72 14.27 -8.23
C ILE A 244 -5.93 15.23 -7.06
N ILE A 245 -6.74 14.84 -6.08
CA ILE A 245 -6.85 15.52 -4.79
C ILE A 245 -5.94 14.81 -3.81
N VAL A 246 -5.08 15.55 -3.15
CA VAL A 246 -4.12 15.01 -2.18
C VAL A 246 -4.58 15.36 -0.78
N GLN A 247 -5.02 14.38 0.00
CA GLN A 247 -5.20 14.56 1.43
C GLN A 247 -3.87 14.38 2.14
N ARG A 248 -3.36 15.44 2.78
CA ARG A 248 -2.01 15.46 3.38
C ARG A 248 -1.82 14.41 4.48
N LYS A 249 -2.76 14.35 5.42
CA LYS A 249 -2.86 13.31 6.46
C LYS A 249 -4.33 12.90 6.52
N PHE A 250 -4.60 11.61 6.62
CA PHE A 250 -5.96 11.12 6.65
C PHE A 250 -6.72 11.65 7.88
N ASP A 251 -7.86 12.28 7.62
CA ASP A 251 -8.91 12.61 8.57
C ASP A 251 -10.23 12.25 7.92
N ALA A 252 -11.12 11.56 8.64
CA ALA A 252 -12.34 10.99 8.07
C ALA A 252 -13.39 12.06 7.67
N GLU A 253 -13.55 13.13 8.47
CA GLU A 253 -14.49 14.20 8.14
C GLU A 253 -13.94 15.07 7.01
N ASP A 254 -12.65 15.41 7.05
CA ASP A 254 -11.97 16.12 5.96
C ASP A 254 -12.03 15.35 4.64
N TRP A 255 -11.91 14.03 4.69
CA TRP A 255 -12.08 13.17 3.51
C TRP A 255 -13.48 13.34 2.89
N LEU A 256 -14.55 13.36 3.71
CA LEU A 256 -15.92 13.62 3.26
C LEU A 256 -16.07 15.03 2.69
N ARG A 257 -15.45 16.04 3.33
CA ARG A 257 -15.42 17.42 2.83
C ARG A 257 -14.80 17.49 1.43
N LEU A 258 -13.69 16.80 1.21
CA LEU A 258 -13.01 16.77 -0.09
C LEU A 258 -13.84 16.03 -1.15
N VAL A 259 -14.49 14.93 -0.77
CA VAL A 259 -15.42 14.20 -1.67
C VAL A 259 -16.54 15.12 -2.14
N ASP A 260 -17.21 15.81 -1.23
CA ASP A 260 -18.31 16.71 -1.55
C ASP A 260 -17.86 17.92 -2.35
N LYS A 261 -16.82 18.65 -1.84
CA LYS A 261 -16.33 19.90 -2.43
C LYS A 261 -15.86 19.74 -3.87
N TYR A 262 -15.13 18.67 -4.13
CA TYR A 262 -14.53 18.44 -5.45
C TYR A 262 -15.22 17.38 -6.28
N ARG A 263 -16.30 16.79 -5.77
CA ARG A 263 -17.01 15.69 -6.42
C ARG A 263 -16.09 14.51 -6.72
N ALA A 264 -15.23 14.16 -5.77
CA ALA A 264 -14.27 13.06 -5.94
C ALA A 264 -15.01 11.74 -6.21
N SER A 265 -14.69 11.11 -7.35
CA SER A 265 -15.40 9.95 -7.87
C SER A 265 -14.63 8.65 -7.76
N SER A 266 -13.32 8.73 -7.51
CA SER A 266 -12.47 7.55 -7.37
C SER A 266 -11.47 7.71 -6.22
N THR A 267 -11.13 6.59 -5.58
CA THR A 267 -10.14 6.53 -4.48
C THR A 267 -9.62 5.11 -4.30
N PHE A 268 -8.43 5.01 -3.68
CA PHE A 268 -7.91 3.77 -3.10
C PHE A 268 -7.83 3.92 -1.59
N SER A 269 -8.35 2.95 -0.82
CA SER A 269 -8.35 3.04 0.63
C SER A 269 -8.09 1.69 1.31
N ALA A 270 -7.62 1.75 2.54
CA ALA A 270 -7.55 0.59 3.41
C ALA A 270 -8.84 0.44 4.23
N PRO A 271 -9.25 -0.79 4.60
CA PRO A 271 -10.44 -1.04 5.42
C PRO A 271 -10.47 -0.22 6.72
N ALA A 272 -9.32 -0.03 7.38
CA ALA A 272 -9.22 0.76 8.60
C ALA A 272 -9.66 2.23 8.39
N LEU A 273 -9.29 2.84 7.26
CA LEU A 273 -9.66 4.22 6.93
C LEU A 273 -11.16 4.32 6.60
N VAL A 274 -11.67 3.36 5.84
CA VAL A 274 -13.11 3.29 5.52
C VAL A 274 -13.94 3.06 6.78
N ARG A 275 -13.47 2.23 7.72
CA ARG A 275 -14.11 2.05 9.04
C ARG A 275 -14.22 3.38 9.78
N MET A 276 -13.18 4.21 9.78
CA MET A 276 -13.21 5.53 10.42
C MET A 276 -14.24 6.46 9.76
N ILE A 277 -14.37 6.42 8.43
CA ILE A 277 -15.38 7.20 7.69
C ILE A 277 -16.80 6.70 8.06
N CYS A 278 -17.05 5.40 7.99
CA CYS A 278 -18.37 4.82 8.28
C CYS A 278 -18.78 4.99 9.76
N ALA A 279 -17.81 5.07 10.67
CA ALA A 279 -18.04 5.26 12.11
C ALA A 279 -18.36 6.72 12.49
N LEU A 280 -18.23 7.68 11.58
CA LEU A 280 -18.64 9.05 11.85
C LEU A 280 -20.15 9.12 12.18
N PRO A 281 -20.57 10.03 13.08
CA PRO A 281 -21.99 10.25 13.36
C PRO A 281 -22.78 10.54 12.08
N THR A 282 -24.02 10.07 12.03
CA THR A 282 -24.89 10.28 10.87
C THR A 282 -25.05 11.76 10.54
N GLU A 283 -25.20 12.61 11.58
CA GLU A 283 -25.32 14.07 11.44
C GLU A 283 -24.08 14.72 10.81
N VAL A 284 -22.90 14.10 10.96
CA VAL A 284 -21.66 14.53 10.29
C VAL A 284 -21.68 14.09 8.84
N LYS A 285 -21.96 12.81 8.60
CA LYS A 285 -21.98 12.22 7.25
C LYS A 285 -22.99 12.90 6.33
N ASP A 286 -24.16 13.27 6.87
CA ASP A 286 -25.25 13.88 6.10
C ASP A 286 -25.00 15.33 5.68
N ARG A 287 -23.92 15.96 6.18
CA ARG A 287 -23.49 17.29 5.71
C ARG A 287 -22.84 17.23 4.32
N TYR A 288 -22.40 16.06 3.88
CA TYR A 288 -21.56 15.87 2.69
C TYR A 288 -22.23 14.96 1.68
N ASP A 289 -22.31 15.42 0.43
CA ASP A 289 -22.82 14.60 -0.68
C ASP A 289 -21.76 13.60 -1.15
N ARG A 290 -22.05 12.32 -0.99
CA ARG A 290 -21.18 11.19 -1.34
C ARG A 290 -21.60 10.46 -2.61
N SER A 291 -22.68 10.94 -3.25
CA SER A 291 -23.31 10.28 -4.41
C SER A 291 -22.40 10.22 -5.64
N CYS A 292 -21.35 11.05 -5.68
CA CYS A 292 -20.39 11.09 -6.77
C CYS A 292 -19.38 9.94 -6.75
N MET A 293 -19.20 9.22 -5.61
CA MET A 293 -18.25 8.12 -5.50
C MET A 293 -18.64 6.96 -6.41
N ARG A 294 -17.78 6.63 -7.36
CA ARG A 294 -18.00 5.55 -8.36
C ARG A 294 -17.05 4.39 -8.19
N VAL A 295 -15.84 4.65 -7.74
CA VAL A 295 -14.77 3.65 -7.64
C VAL A 295 -14.03 3.80 -6.31
N MET A 296 -14.39 2.98 -5.34
CA MET A 296 -13.64 2.77 -4.12
C MET A 296 -12.87 1.47 -4.25
N VAL A 297 -11.58 1.54 -4.51
CA VAL A 297 -10.73 0.34 -4.52
C VAL A 297 -10.19 0.11 -3.12
N ALA A 298 -10.47 -1.06 -2.59
CA ALA A 298 -10.12 -1.43 -1.24
C ALA A 298 -9.04 -2.53 -1.21
N ASN A 299 -7.99 -2.34 -0.40
CA ASN A 299 -6.89 -3.28 -0.23
C ASN A 299 -6.16 -3.04 1.11
N ALA A 300 -5.05 -3.70 1.28
CA ALA A 300 -4.08 -3.64 2.39
C ALA A 300 -4.44 -4.52 3.60
N ALA A 301 -5.68 -4.94 3.76
CA ALA A 301 -6.13 -5.87 4.80
C ALA A 301 -7.45 -6.54 4.36
N PRO A 302 -7.83 -7.68 4.95
CA PRO A 302 -9.16 -8.26 4.72
C PRO A 302 -10.29 -7.29 5.09
N TRP A 303 -11.36 -7.30 4.31
CA TRP A 303 -12.57 -6.55 4.62
C TRP A 303 -13.59 -7.44 5.31
N SER A 304 -14.00 -7.07 6.52
CA SER A 304 -15.11 -7.77 7.17
C SER A 304 -16.41 -7.52 6.41
N TYR A 305 -17.27 -8.52 6.38
CA TYR A 305 -18.57 -8.41 5.73
C TYR A 305 -19.43 -7.29 6.35
N ALA A 306 -19.34 -7.11 7.67
CA ALA A 306 -20.01 -6.04 8.39
C ALA A 306 -19.57 -4.65 7.89
N LEU A 307 -18.27 -4.44 7.67
CA LEU A 307 -17.78 -3.15 7.13
C LEU A 307 -18.22 -2.93 5.68
N LYS A 308 -18.29 -3.99 4.85
CA LYS A 308 -18.84 -3.89 3.50
C LYS A 308 -20.31 -3.44 3.52
N GLN A 309 -21.11 -4.02 4.42
CA GLN A 309 -22.52 -3.61 4.61
C GLN A 309 -22.65 -2.14 5.05
N GLN A 310 -21.81 -1.69 5.98
CA GLN A 310 -21.77 -0.29 6.38
C GLN A 310 -21.41 0.64 5.22
N TYR A 311 -20.39 0.27 4.44
CA TYR A 311 -19.98 1.05 3.29
C TYR A 311 -21.10 1.20 2.25
N VAL A 312 -21.76 0.11 1.86
CA VAL A 312 -22.85 0.18 0.85
C VAL A 312 -24.12 0.86 1.37
N ALA A 313 -24.27 1.04 2.69
CA ALA A 313 -25.32 1.85 3.27
C ALA A 313 -25.01 3.36 3.20
N ASP A 314 -23.73 3.75 3.22
CA ASP A 314 -23.27 5.14 3.23
C ASP A 314 -22.90 5.67 1.83
N PHE A 315 -22.55 4.79 0.88
CA PHE A 315 -22.03 5.11 -0.45
C PHE A 315 -22.77 4.35 -1.56
N PRO A 316 -22.68 4.79 -2.84
CA PRO A 316 -23.30 4.06 -3.95
C PRO A 316 -22.88 2.59 -3.98
N PRO A 317 -23.83 1.63 -3.98
CA PRO A 317 -23.50 0.20 -3.86
C PRO A 317 -22.62 -0.34 -4.99
N GLY A 318 -22.69 0.26 -6.19
CA GLY A 318 -21.86 -0.10 -7.33
C GLY A 318 -20.42 0.47 -7.29
N SER A 319 -20.02 1.12 -6.20
CA SER A 319 -18.70 1.77 -6.12
C SER A 319 -17.60 0.92 -5.47
N LEU A 320 -17.92 -0.14 -4.73
CA LEU A 320 -16.95 -0.92 -3.97
C LEU A 320 -16.28 -1.99 -4.81
N PHE A 321 -14.98 -1.88 -5.01
CA PHE A 321 -14.12 -2.91 -5.55
C PHE A 321 -13.14 -3.35 -4.45
N GLU A 322 -12.99 -4.64 -4.24
CA GLU A 322 -11.94 -5.15 -3.38
C GLU A 322 -10.85 -5.81 -4.23
N VAL A 323 -9.60 -5.55 -3.92
CA VAL A 323 -8.47 -6.18 -4.60
C VAL A 323 -7.59 -6.91 -3.58
N TYR A 324 -7.10 -8.07 -3.95
CA TYR A 324 -6.01 -8.73 -3.27
C TYR A 324 -4.74 -8.57 -4.10
N GLY A 325 -3.65 -8.30 -3.40
CA GLY A 325 -2.33 -8.15 -4.00
C GLY A 325 -1.32 -7.61 -3.01
N SER A 326 -0.09 -7.47 -3.47
CA SER A 326 1.03 -6.99 -2.65
C SER A 326 1.92 -6.04 -3.45
N THR A 327 2.88 -5.42 -2.75
CA THR A 327 3.91 -4.61 -3.41
C THR A 327 4.70 -5.43 -4.44
N GLU A 328 4.95 -6.69 -4.13
CA GLU A 328 5.71 -7.64 -4.92
C GLU A 328 4.92 -8.15 -6.14
N LEU A 329 3.66 -8.50 -5.94
CA LEU A 329 2.85 -9.20 -6.96
C LEU A 329 1.97 -8.26 -7.80
N GLY A 330 1.76 -7.01 -7.33
CA GLY A 330 0.76 -6.13 -7.90
C GLY A 330 -0.67 -6.54 -7.51
N VAL A 331 -1.67 -6.14 -8.30
CA VAL A 331 -3.07 -6.55 -8.14
C VAL A 331 -3.22 -7.97 -8.68
N SER A 332 -3.55 -8.91 -7.82
CA SER A 332 -3.67 -10.34 -8.16
C SER A 332 -5.12 -10.76 -8.42
N THR A 333 -6.07 -10.32 -7.58
CA THR A 333 -7.51 -10.57 -7.82
C THR A 333 -8.34 -9.31 -7.64
N VAL A 334 -9.54 -9.33 -8.21
CA VAL A 334 -10.54 -8.27 -8.07
C VAL A 334 -11.90 -8.88 -7.75
N LEU A 335 -12.53 -8.42 -6.67
CA LEU A 335 -13.93 -8.65 -6.37
C LEU A 335 -14.71 -7.40 -6.80
N ILE A 336 -15.58 -7.57 -7.78
CA ILE A 336 -16.39 -6.51 -8.37
C ILE A 336 -17.59 -6.15 -7.48
N PRO A 337 -18.22 -4.96 -7.65
CA PRO A 337 -19.32 -4.50 -6.80
C PRO A 337 -20.50 -5.47 -6.69
N GLU A 338 -20.87 -6.14 -7.79
CA GLU A 338 -22.01 -7.06 -7.86
C GLU A 338 -21.81 -8.31 -6.97
N ASP A 339 -20.54 -8.66 -6.72
CA ASP A 339 -20.17 -9.86 -5.96
C ASP A 339 -19.87 -9.57 -4.49
N GLN A 340 -19.76 -8.29 -4.07
CA GLN A 340 -19.37 -7.93 -2.70
C GLN A 340 -20.28 -8.53 -1.63
N MET A 341 -21.60 -8.55 -1.89
CA MET A 341 -22.59 -9.11 -0.97
C MET A 341 -22.86 -10.61 -1.23
N ARG A 342 -22.64 -11.07 -2.45
CA ARG A 342 -22.86 -12.47 -2.86
C ARG A 342 -21.73 -13.39 -2.41
N LYS A 343 -20.51 -12.90 -2.35
CA LYS A 343 -19.28 -13.65 -2.03
C LYS A 343 -18.59 -13.12 -0.76
N PRO A 344 -19.25 -13.23 0.41
CA PRO A 344 -18.66 -12.73 1.66
C PRO A 344 -17.34 -13.45 1.95
N GLY A 345 -16.29 -12.67 2.27
CA GLY A 345 -14.95 -13.18 2.58
C GLY A 345 -14.06 -13.48 1.36
N SER A 346 -14.59 -13.47 0.13
CA SER A 346 -13.78 -13.60 -1.07
C SER A 346 -13.03 -12.31 -1.38
N CYS A 347 -11.84 -12.44 -1.95
CA CYS A 347 -11.07 -11.36 -2.56
C CYS A 347 -11.20 -11.33 -4.11
N GLY A 348 -12.12 -12.10 -4.69
CA GLY A 348 -12.49 -12.05 -6.10
C GLY A 348 -11.83 -13.10 -7.00
N LYS A 349 -11.79 -12.79 -8.28
CA LYS A 349 -11.21 -13.61 -9.34
C LYS A 349 -9.89 -13.03 -9.83
N PRO A 350 -9.03 -13.81 -10.49
CA PRO A 350 -7.79 -13.31 -11.07
C PRO A 350 -8.00 -12.06 -11.91
N ALA A 351 -7.17 -11.04 -11.69
CA ALA A 351 -7.19 -9.83 -12.47
C ALA A 351 -6.73 -10.10 -13.93
N PRO A 352 -7.02 -9.22 -14.89
CA PRO A 352 -6.57 -9.38 -16.26
C PRO A 352 -5.06 -9.61 -16.36
N GLY A 353 -4.66 -10.66 -17.12
CA GLY A 353 -3.26 -11.03 -17.32
C GLY A 353 -2.56 -11.68 -16.12
N ILE A 354 -3.32 -12.05 -15.10
CA ILE A 354 -2.82 -12.73 -13.90
C ILE A 354 -3.17 -14.21 -13.93
N GLU A 355 -2.18 -15.04 -13.60
CA GLU A 355 -2.39 -16.46 -13.34
C GLU A 355 -2.04 -16.78 -11.88
N ILE A 356 -2.93 -17.54 -11.23
CA ILE A 356 -2.77 -17.93 -9.84
C ILE A 356 -2.81 -19.46 -9.73
N ARG A 357 -1.82 -20.02 -9.02
CA ARG A 357 -1.79 -21.42 -8.62
C ARG A 357 -1.82 -21.51 -7.10
N LEU A 358 -2.49 -22.52 -6.59
CA LEU A 358 -2.41 -22.89 -5.18
C LEU A 358 -1.57 -24.16 -5.09
N LEU A 359 -0.47 -24.10 -4.32
CA LEU A 359 0.43 -25.23 -4.16
C LEU A 359 0.34 -25.79 -2.74
N ASP A 360 0.36 -27.11 -2.63
CA ASP A 360 0.44 -27.82 -1.35
C ASP A 360 1.87 -27.77 -0.76
N GLY A 361 2.08 -28.39 0.40
CA GLY A 361 3.38 -28.45 1.07
C GLY A 361 4.49 -29.15 0.27
N ASP A 362 4.14 -29.99 -0.67
CA ASP A 362 5.05 -30.72 -1.56
C ASP A 362 5.29 -29.98 -2.88
N GLY A 363 4.59 -28.87 -3.12
CA GLY A 363 4.71 -28.02 -4.29
C GLY A 363 3.86 -28.47 -5.49
N HIS A 364 2.89 -29.36 -5.28
CA HIS A 364 1.93 -29.78 -6.30
C HIS A 364 0.71 -28.85 -6.30
N ASP A 365 0.06 -28.74 -7.46
CA ASP A 365 -1.20 -28.01 -7.56
C ASP A 365 -2.28 -28.66 -6.69
N VAL A 366 -2.92 -27.83 -5.86
CA VAL A 366 -4.07 -28.25 -5.07
C VAL A 366 -5.23 -28.56 -6.02
N THR A 367 -5.72 -29.79 -5.93
CA THR A 367 -6.89 -30.26 -6.69
C THR A 367 -8.09 -30.31 -5.75
N GLY A 368 -9.09 -29.50 -6.00
CA GLY A 368 -10.29 -29.38 -5.18
C GLY A 368 -10.60 -27.93 -4.81
N THR A 369 -11.80 -27.74 -4.31
CA THR A 369 -12.34 -26.44 -3.92
C THR A 369 -12.83 -26.47 -2.48
N GLY A 370 -13.01 -25.28 -1.89
CA GLY A 370 -13.46 -25.13 -0.52
C GLY A 370 -12.35 -25.11 0.53
N PRO A 371 -12.70 -24.79 1.77
CA PRO A 371 -11.75 -24.55 2.87
C PRO A 371 -10.93 -25.78 3.29
N ASP A 372 -11.34 -26.97 2.87
CA ASP A 372 -10.61 -28.22 3.14
C ASP A 372 -9.46 -28.46 2.14
N HIS A 373 -9.34 -27.63 1.12
CA HIS A 373 -8.31 -27.69 0.08
C HIS A 373 -7.50 -26.40 -0.03
N PRO A 374 -6.85 -25.93 1.05
CA PRO A 374 -6.03 -24.73 1.00
C PRO A 374 -4.67 -25.01 0.37
N GLY A 375 -4.11 -24.00 -0.31
CA GLY A 375 -2.75 -24.02 -0.83
C GLY A 375 -2.08 -22.67 -0.73
N GLU A 376 -0.75 -22.66 -0.78
CA GLU A 376 0.02 -21.43 -0.85
C GLU A 376 -0.19 -20.74 -2.21
N VAL A 377 -0.45 -19.43 -2.17
CA VAL A 377 -0.75 -18.63 -3.36
C VAL A 377 0.53 -18.31 -4.11
N PHE A 378 0.62 -18.78 -5.34
CA PHE A 378 1.67 -18.43 -6.29
C PHE A 378 1.05 -17.69 -7.48
N VAL A 379 1.63 -16.52 -7.78
CA VAL A 379 1.11 -15.61 -8.81
C VAL A 379 2.14 -15.42 -9.91
N ARG A 380 1.71 -15.53 -11.17
CA ARG A 380 2.44 -15.10 -12.33
C ARG A 380 1.81 -13.82 -12.88
N SER A 381 2.60 -12.77 -13.00
CA SER A 381 2.17 -11.44 -13.43
C SER A 381 3.30 -10.74 -14.17
N LYS A 382 3.00 -10.12 -15.31
CA LYS A 382 3.93 -9.19 -15.98
C LYS A 382 4.18 -7.90 -15.19
N GLY A 383 3.33 -7.62 -14.20
CA GLY A 383 3.45 -6.47 -13.30
C GLY A 383 4.08 -6.81 -11.95
N ALA A 384 4.65 -8.04 -11.78
CA ALA A 384 5.38 -8.40 -10.58
C ALA A 384 6.68 -7.57 -10.44
N PHE A 385 7.23 -7.51 -9.24
CA PHE A 385 8.54 -6.88 -8.99
C PHE A 385 9.68 -7.71 -9.59
N ASP A 386 10.82 -7.06 -9.84
CA ASP A 386 11.95 -7.76 -10.46
C ASP A 386 12.76 -8.55 -9.44
N THR A 387 12.97 -7.97 -8.25
CA THR A 387 13.74 -8.59 -7.16
C THR A 387 13.59 -7.81 -5.84
N TYR A 388 14.08 -8.41 -4.76
CA TYR A 388 14.40 -7.68 -3.53
C TYR A 388 15.81 -7.11 -3.61
N TYR A 389 15.93 -5.80 -3.61
CA TYR A 389 17.23 -5.11 -3.70
C TYR A 389 18.22 -5.60 -2.65
N LYS A 390 19.39 -6.06 -3.09
CA LYS A 390 20.43 -6.69 -2.25
C LYS A 390 19.98 -7.93 -1.46
N ASN A 391 18.98 -8.66 -1.95
CA ASN A 391 18.46 -9.85 -1.25
C ASN A 391 17.88 -10.89 -2.22
N ASP A 392 18.70 -11.33 -3.17
CA ASP A 392 18.31 -12.30 -4.21
C ASP A 392 17.87 -13.65 -3.62
N ALA A 393 18.53 -14.10 -2.55
CA ALA A 393 18.15 -15.35 -1.87
C ALA A 393 16.69 -15.33 -1.38
N SER A 394 16.19 -14.18 -0.91
CA SER A 394 14.78 -14.06 -0.52
C SER A 394 13.84 -14.05 -1.72
N TYR A 395 14.27 -13.52 -2.86
CA TYR A 395 13.50 -13.58 -4.10
C TYR A 395 13.42 -15.02 -4.61
N GLU A 396 14.53 -15.72 -4.72
CA GLU A 396 14.62 -17.11 -5.18
C GLU A 396 13.80 -18.06 -4.31
N SER A 397 13.88 -17.92 -2.97
CA SER A 397 13.13 -18.78 -2.04
C SER A 397 11.60 -18.64 -2.16
N ASN A 398 11.13 -17.50 -2.67
CA ASN A 398 9.70 -17.21 -2.88
C ASN A 398 9.28 -17.37 -4.35
N SER A 399 10.09 -18.03 -5.17
CA SER A 399 9.84 -18.22 -6.59
C SER A 399 9.72 -19.71 -6.95
N ARG A 400 8.88 -20.02 -7.94
CA ARG A 400 8.76 -21.33 -8.59
C ARG A 400 8.59 -21.10 -10.10
N GLY A 401 9.71 -21.10 -10.84
CA GLY A 401 9.71 -20.61 -12.22
C GLY A 401 9.27 -19.15 -12.26
N ASP A 402 8.29 -18.83 -13.10
CA ASP A 402 7.73 -17.48 -13.27
C ASP A 402 6.66 -17.11 -12.23
N PHE A 403 6.41 -17.99 -11.27
CA PHE A 403 5.43 -17.76 -10.21
C PHE A 403 6.12 -17.33 -8.93
N HIS A 404 5.54 -16.32 -8.26
CA HIS A 404 6.05 -15.77 -7.02
C HIS A 404 5.00 -15.83 -5.92
N THR A 405 5.46 -16.00 -4.66
CA THR A 405 4.61 -15.99 -3.48
C THR A 405 5.04 -14.92 -2.48
N VAL A 406 4.10 -14.48 -1.65
CA VAL A 406 4.37 -13.70 -0.44
C VAL A 406 3.99 -14.47 0.83
N GLY A 407 3.70 -15.78 0.67
CA GLY A 407 3.39 -16.70 1.74
C GLY A 407 1.93 -16.66 2.22
N ASP A 408 1.02 -16.12 1.41
CA ASP A 408 -0.41 -16.16 1.69
C ASP A 408 -0.96 -17.57 1.34
N VAL A 409 -1.93 -18.06 2.12
CA VAL A 409 -2.62 -19.34 1.91
C VAL A 409 -4.08 -19.06 1.56
N ALA A 410 -4.63 -19.77 0.57
CA ALA A 410 -5.97 -19.54 0.07
C ALA A 410 -6.63 -20.82 -0.43
N TYR A 411 -7.93 -20.77 -0.70
CA TYR A 411 -8.66 -21.78 -1.44
C TYR A 411 -9.56 -21.17 -2.52
N TRP A 412 -9.93 -21.97 -3.52
CA TRP A 412 -10.91 -21.60 -4.52
C TRP A 412 -12.30 -22.11 -4.13
N ASP A 413 -13.36 -21.35 -4.43
CA ASP A 413 -14.70 -21.94 -4.48
C ASP A 413 -14.99 -22.54 -5.88
N ASP A 414 -16.14 -23.23 -6.00
CA ASP A 414 -16.56 -23.88 -7.25
C ASP A 414 -16.85 -22.91 -8.40
N GLU A 415 -17.00 -21.62 -8.12
CA GLU A 415 -17.18 -20.56 -9.11
C GLU A 415 -15.86 -19.85 -9.48
N GLY A 416 -14.72 -20.27 -8.92
CA GLY A 416 -13.39 -19.71 -9.16
C GLY A 416 -13.14 -18.37 -8.46
N TYR A 417 -13.75 -18.16 -7.30
CA TYR A 417 -13.43 -17.04 -6.39
C TYR A 417 -12.37 -17.48 -5.40
N LEU A 418 -11.38 -16.60 -5.17
CA LEU A 418 -10.30 -16.84 -4.21
C LEU A 418 -10.70 -16.36 -2.83
N TYR A 419 -10.38 -17.16 -1.81
CA TYR A 419 -10.57 -16.85 -0.39
C TYR A 419 -9.23 -16.97 0.32
N ILE A 420 -8.70 -15.85 0.82
CA ILE A 420 -7.47 -15.86 1.61
C ILE A 420 -7.79 -16.40 3.01
N CYS A 421 -7.11 -17.47 3.40
CA CYS A 421 -7.20 -18.04 4.74
C CYS A 421 -6.39 -17.22 5.74
N ASP A 422 -5.08 -17.09 5.49
CA ASP A 422 -4.13 -16.31 6.27
C ASP A 422 -2.74 -16.32 5.61
N ARG A 423 -1.75 -15.74 6.28
CA ARG A 423 -0.35 -15.95 5.95
C ARG A 423 0.17 -17.24 6.58
N ARG A 424 1.02 -17.96 5.86
CA ARG A 424 1.71 -19.14 6.39
C ARG A 424 2.45 -18.84 7.71
N SER A 425 3.00 -17.63 7.84
CA SER A 425 3.70 -17.17 9.05
C SER A 425 2.79 -16.85 10.25
N ASP A 426 1.51 -16.61 10.03
CA ASP A 426 0.53 -16.22 11.04
C ASP A 426 -0.40 -17.39 11.44
N MET A 427 -0.37 -18.47 10.66
CA MET A 427 -1.11 -19.71 10.94
C MET A 427 -0.72 -20.27 12.32
N ILE A 428 -1.72 -20.65 13.10
CA ILE A 428 -1.54 -21.23 14.43
C ILE A 428 -1.54 -22.74 14.30
N ILE A 429 -0.50 -23.40 14.80
CA ILE A 429 -0.41 -24.86 14.82
C ILE A 429 -0.72 -25.35 16.24
N SER A 430 -1.95 -25.77 16.47
CA SER A 430 -2.43 -26.22 17.77
C SER A 430 -2.75 -27.72 17.74
N GLY A 431 -1.96 -28.54 18.45
CA GLY A 431 -2.17 -29.98 18.50
C GLY A 431 -2.13 -30.66 17.11
N GLY A 432 -1.34 -30.13 16.17
CA GLY A 432 -1.26 -30.62 14.80
C GLY A 432 -2.36 -30.10 13.85
N MET A 433 -3.25 -29.26 14.36
CA MET A 433 -4.30 -28.62 13.56
C MET A 433 -3.84 -27.25 13.08
N ASN A 434 -3.98 -26.99 11.77
CA ASN A 434 -3.77 -25.67 11.19
C ASN A 434 -5.01 -24.80 11.46
N ILE A 435 -4.80 -23.70 12.16
CA ILE A 435 -5.86 -22.73 12.50
C ILE A 435 -5.49 -21.40 11.86
N TYR A 436 -6.43 -20.84 11.12
CA TYR A 436 -6.25 -19.57 10.42
C TYR A 436 -6.86 -18.43 11.25
N PRO A 437 -6.04 -17.52 11.83
CA PRO A 437 -6.51 -16.37 12.60
C PRO A 437 -7.60 -15.55 11.94
N ALA A 438 -7.50 -15.30 10.65
CA ALA A 438 -8.46 -14.48 9.91
C ALA A 438 -9.89 -15.02 9.95
N GLU A 439 -10.09 -16.34 9.98
CA GLU A 439 -11.41 -16.95 10.14
C GLU A 439 -12.03 -16.61 11.49
N ILE A 440 -11.21 -16.62 12.54
CA ILE A 440 -11.65 -16.33 13.89
C ILE A 440 -11.93 -14.82 14.05
N GLU A 441 -11.05 -13.99 13.51
CA GLU A 441 -11.22 -12.53 13.46
C GLU A 441 -12.54 -12.16 12.76
N ALA A 442 -12.80 -12.72 11.57
CA ALA A 442 -14.03 -12.49 10.82
C ALA A 442 -15.30 -12.95 11.58
N ALA A 443 -15.20 -14.02 12.36
CA ALA A 443 -16.32 -14.47 13.18
C ALA A 443 -16.56 -13.51 14.38
N LEU A 444 -15.49 -13.08 15.06
CA LEU A 444 -15.56 -12.20 16.22
C LEU A 444 -16.00 -10.77 15.86
N GLU A 445 -15.57 -10.24 14.72
CA GLU A 445 -15.99 -8.92 14.22
C GLU A 445 -17.51 -8.77 13.98
N GLN A 446 -18.25 -9.88 13.91
CA GLN A 446 -19.72 -9.85 13.84
C GLN A 446 -20.38 -9.48 15.17
N HIS A 447 -19.62 -9.45 16.27
CA HIS A 447 -20.17 -9.09 17.59
C HIS A 447 -20.22 -7.57 17.73
N PRO A 448 -21.41 -6.96 18.00
CA PRO A 448 -21.56 -5.48 18.03
C PRO A 448 -20.72 -4.79 19.12
N GLY A 449 -20.33 -5.53 20.16
CA GLY A 449 -19.46 -5.04 21.22
C GLY A 449 -17.97 -5.06 20.91
N ILE A 450 -17.56 -5.56 19.73
CA ILE A 450 -16.17 -5.61 19.25
C ILE A 450 -15.96 -4.54 18.18
N TYR A 451 -15.06 -3.62 18.44
CA TYR A 451 -14.66 -2.59 17.48
C TYR A 451 -13.54 -3.10 16.57
N ASP A 452 -12.55 -3.82 17.14
CA ASP A 452 -11.41 -4.35 16.40
C ASP A 452 -10.87 -5.61 17.13
N VAL A 453 -10.26 -6.54 16.39
CA VAL A 453 -9.73 -7.77 16.97
C VAL A 453 -8.49 -8.25 16.23
N ALA A 454 -7.54 -8.79 16.97
CA ALA A 454 -6.37 -9.49 16.44
C ALA A 454 -6.29 -10.88 17.07
N VAL A 455 -6.17 -11.91 16.24
CA VAL A 455 -6.00 -13.30 16.66
C VAL A 455 -4.62 -13.80 16.26
N PHE A 456 -3.94 -14.49 17.18
CA PHE A 456 -2.62 -15.08 16.94
C PHE A 456 -2.33 -16.23 17.89
N GLY A 457 -1.31 -17.04 17.55
CA GLY A 457 -0.85 -18.14 18.40
C GLY A 457 0.05 -17.67 19.52
N ILE A 458 -0.22 -18.17 20.73
CA ILE A 458 0.67 -18.05 21.89
C ILE A 458 1.16 -19.43 22.32
N PRO A 459 2.36 -19.54 22.94
CA PRO A 459 2.94 -20.81 23.31
C PRO A 459 2.09 -21.61 24.28
N SER A 460 2.00 -22.92 24.07
CA SER A 460 1.37 -23.88 24.97
C SER A 460 2.22 -25.14 25.10
N GLU A 461 2.50 -25.59 26.32
CA GLU A 461 3.26 -26.82 26.54
C GLU A 461 2.51 -28.07 26.08
N GLN A 462 1.18 -28.04 26.10
CA GLN A 462 0.33 -29.16 25.73
C GLN A 462 0.05 -29.24 24.24
N TRP A 463 -0.10 -28.07 23.58
CA TRP A 463 -0.64 -27.99 22.20
C TRP A 463 0.33 -27.40 21.19
N GLY A 464 1.55 -27.01 21.60
CA GLY A 464 2.48 -26.21 20.81
C GLY A 464 2.07 -24.75 20.83
N GLU A 465 0.96 -24.44 20.17
CA GLU A 465 0.31 -23.13 20.24
C GLU A 465 -1.16 -23.24 20.67
N VAL A 466 -1.70 -22.14 21.20
CA VAL A 466 -3.13 -21.98 21.42
C VAL A 466 -3.60 -20.64 20.89
N VAL A 467 -4.88 -20.59 20.53
CA VAL A 467 -5.51 -19.38 19.99
C VAL A 467 -5.65 -18.33 21.09
N HIS A 468 -5.11 -17.14 20.83
CA HIS A 468 -5.26 -15.93 21.64
C HIS A 468 -5.94 -14.83 20.84
N ALA A 469 -6.82 -14.05 21.48
CA ALA A 469 -7.46 -12.89 20.89
C ALA A 469 -7.18 -11.61 21.69
N THR A 470 -6.69 -10.56 21.02
CA THR A 470 -6.64 -9.20 21.59
C THR A 470 -7.79 -8.39 21.00
N VAL A 471 -8.66 -7.87 21.84
CA VAL A 471 -9.93 -7.25 21.46
C VAL A 471 -9.96 -5.79 21.86
N VAL A 472 -10.37 -4.93 20.95
CA VAL A 472 -10.78 -3.53 21.23
C VAL A 472 -12.29 -3.49 21.30
N ARG A 473 -12.82 -3.02 22.43
CA ARG A 473 -14.27 -2.89 22.63
C ARG A 473 -14.86 -1.73 21.82
N SER A 474 -16.08 -1.90 21.35
CA SER A 474 -16.87 -0.76 20.84
C SER A 474 -17.10 0.28 21.94
N PRO A 475 -17.23 1.57 21.63
CA PRO A 475 -17.52 2.60 22.61
C PRO A 475 -18.75 2.25 23.46
N GLY A 476 -18.60 2.32 24.79
CA GLY A 476 -19.67 1.97 25.73
C GLY A 476 -19.90 0.48 25.97
N SER A 477 -19.17 -0.41 25.30
CA SER A 477 -19.28 -1.86 25.51
C SER A 477 -18.56 -2.30 26.77
N SER A 478 -19.23 -3.16 27.58
CA SER A 478 -18.67 -3.84 28.77
C SER A 478 -18.38 -5.33 28.52
N LEU A 479 -18.24 -5.72 27.24
CA LEU A 479 -18.03 -7.10 26.80
C LEU A 479 -16.89 -7.80 27.57
N THR A 480 -17.15 -9.00 28.06
CA THR A 480 -16.20 -9.81 28.82
C THR A 480 -15.53 -10.88 27.96
N SER A 481 -14.44 -11.47 28.47
CA SER A 481 -13.73 -12.57 27.80
C SER A 481 -14.59 -13.85 27.71
N GLU A 482 -15.44 -14.10 28.70
CA GLU A 482 -16.39 -15.23 28.74
C GLU A 482 -17.45 -15.08 27.64
N GLU A 483 -18.00 -13.89 27.47
CA GLU A 483 -18.99 -13.60 26.42
C GLU A 483 -18.39 -13.74 25.02
N ILE A 484 -17.15 -13.26 24.80
CA ILE A 484 -16.42 -13.45 23.53
C ILE A 484 -16.21 -14.93 23.25
N THR A 485 -15.76 -15.69 24.27
CA THR A 485 -15.53 -17.13 24.14
C THR A 485 -16.84 -17.88 23.86
N ALA A 486 -17.93 -17.51 24.52
CA ALA A 486 -19.25 -18.07 24.26
C ALA A 486 -19.76 -17.75 22.86
N PHE A 487 -19.56 -16.51 22.39
CA PHE A 487 -19.92 -16.08 21.05
C PHE A 487 -19.14 -16.85 19.98
N ALA A 488 -17.82 -17.04 20.20
CA ALA A 488 -16.96 -17.83 19.32
C ALA A 488 -17.41 -19.31 19.27
N ARG A 489 -17.73 -19.93 20.41
CA ARG A 489 -18.20 -21.34 20.46
C ARG A 489 -19.49 -21.60 19.70
N ALA A 490 -20.34 -20.61 19.58
CA ALA A 490 -21.60 -20.74 18.84
C ALA A 490 -21.38 -20.72 17.31
N ARG A 491 -20.18 -20.34 16.83
CA ARG A 491 -19.88 -20.08 15.42
C ARG A 491 -18.69 -20.84 14.86
N LEU A 492 -17.77 -21.27 15.72
CA LEU A 492 -16.50 -21.88 15.34
C LEU A 492 -16.36 -23.28 15.94
N ALA A 493 -15.61 -24.13 15.26
CA ALA A 493 -15.20 -25.42 15.83
C ALA A 493 -14.42 -25.22 17.13
N GLY A 494 -14.56 -26.14 18.09
CA GLY A 494 -14.05 -25.97 19.45
C GLY A 494 -12.53 -25.70 19.53
N TYR A 495 -11.74 -26.24 18.61
CA TYR A 495 -10.28 -26.02 18.55
C TYR A 495 -9.89 -24.64 18.04
N LYS A 496 -10.78 -23.92 17.35
CA LYS A 496 -10.61 -22.55 16.86
C LYS A 496 -11.02 -21.48 17.89
N VAL A 497 -11.71 -21.87 18.95
CA VAL A 497 -12.18 -20.93 19.98
C VAL A 497 -10.99 -20.37 20.77
N PRO A 498 -10.87 -19.03 20.91
CA PRO A 498 -9.81 -18.44 21.71
C PRO A 498 -9.76 -19.00 23.13
N ARG A 499 -8.58 -19.47 23.54
CA ARG A 499 -8.35 -19.98 24.91
C ARG A 499 -7.98 -18.86 25.87
N SER A 500 -7.56 -17.73 25.38
CA SER A 500 -7.37 -16.51 26.16
C SER A 500 -7.78 -15.29 25.36
N VAL A 501 -8.30 -14.28 26.07
CA VAL A 501 -8.75 -13.01 25.49
C VAL A 501 -8.19 -11.89 26.36
N GLU A 502 -7.55 -10.92 25.70
CA GLU A 502 -7.10 -9.67 26.32
C GLU A 502 -7.80 -8.48 25.69
N PHE A 503 -7.91 -7.38 26.45
CA PHE A 503 -8.50 -6.14 25.97
C PHE A 503 -7.45 -5.06 25.82
N ALA A 504 -7.47 -4.36 24.68
CA ALA A 504 -6.60 -3.23 24.39
C ALA A 504 -7.43 -1.98 24.08
N GLY A 505 -6.83 -0.82 24.24
CA GLY A 505 -7.43 0.45 23.79
C GLY A 505 -7.38 0.62 22.28
N GLU A 506 -6.31 0.11 21.65
CA GLU A 506 -6.08 0.12 20.21
C GLU A 506 -5.19 -1.06 19.79
N LEU A 507 -5.23 -1.43 18.53
CA LEU A 507 -4.33 -2.42 17.94
C LEU A 507 -3.21 -1.72 17.14
N PRO A 508 -1.94 -2.21 17.24
CA PRO A 508 -0.82 -1.64 16.50
C PRO A 508 -1.00 -1.86 15.00
N ARG A 509 -0.88 -0.78 14.21
CA ARG A 509 -1.03 -0.81 12.76
C ARG A 509 0.09 -0.06 12.06
N THR A 510 0.38 -0.45 10.82
CA THR A 510 1.23 0.33 9.92
C THR A 510 0.53 1.63 9.51
N GLY A 511 1.29 2.55 8.91
CA GLY A 511 0.71 3.77 8.33
C GLY A 511 -0.34 3.52 7.24
N SER A 512 -0.33 2.36 6.60
CA SER A 512 -1.35 1.91 5.64
C SER A 512 -2.55 1.21 6.30
N GLY A 513 -2.60 1.14 7.65
CA GLY A 513 -3.69 0.51 8.39
C GLY A 513 -3.55 -1.01 8.56
N LYS A 514 -2.45 -1.63 8.10
CA LYS A 514 -2.21 -3.07 8.28
C LYS A 514 -1.88 -3.40 9.73
N LEU A 515 -2.56 -4.42 10.28
CA LEU A 515 -2.34 -4.91 11.64
C LEU A 515 -0.91 -5.50 11.81
N LEU A 516 -0.25 -5.13 12.90
CA LEU A 516 1.10 -5.58 13.26
C LEU A 516 1.03 -6.73 14.28
N LYS A 517 0.48 -7.89 13.90
CA LYS A 517 0.34 -9.10 14.76
C LYS A 517 1.66 -9.48 15.44
N ARG A 518 2.80 -9.29 14.75
CA ARG A 518 4.12 -9.57 15.33
C ARG A 518 4.39 -8.78 16.61
N GLN A 519 3.97 -7.51 16.69
CA GLN A 519 4.16 -6.72 17.90
C GLN A 519 3.32 -7.24 19.07
N LEU A 520 2.07 -7.67 18.79
CA LEU A 520 1.20 -8.28 19.79
C LEU A 520 1.71 -9.65 20.26
N ARG A 521 2.26 -10.45 19.34
CA ARG A 521 2.77 -11.80 19.58
C ARG A 521 4.09 -11.81 20.36
N ALA A 522 4.98 -10.82 20.12
CA ALA A 522 6.35 -10.80 20.63
C ALA A 522 6.47 -10.98 22.16
N PRO A 523 5.65 -10.35 23.02
CA PRO A 523 5.76 -10.53 24.48
C PRO A 523 5.58 -11.97 24.95
N TYR A 524 4.70 -12.75 24.31
CA TYR A 524 4.41 -14.14 24.67
C TYR A 524 5.53 -15.11 24.27
N TRP A 525 6.31 -14.74 23.25
CA TRP A 525 7.40 -15.56 22.72
C TRP A 525 8.78 -15.14 23.23
N ALA A 526 8.85 -14.11 24.09
CA ALA A 526 10.11 -13.65 24.67
C ALA A 526 10.80 -14.76 25.48
N GLY A 527 12.08 -15.06 25.16
CA GLY A 527 12.88 -16.08 25.83
C GLY A 527 12.60 -17.53 25.42
N ARG A 528 11.82 -17.78 24.37
CA ARG A 528 11.56 -19.11 23.80
C ARG A 528 12.26 -19.27 22.44
N THR A 529 12.88 -20.43 22.21
CA THR A 529 13.76 -20.68 21.04
C THR A 529 13.07 -21.36 19.86
N ALA A 530 11.80 -21.68 19.93
CA ALA A 530 11.08 -22.35 18.85
C ALA A 530 9.81 -21.59 18.47
N GLN A 531 9.84 -20.94 17.31
CA GLN A 531 8.65 -20.84 16.47
C GLN A 531 8.60 -22.16 15.70
N VAL A 532 7.60 -22.98 15.93
CA VAL A 532 7.26 -24.09 15.04
C VAL A 532 6.41 -23.50 13.93
N GLY A 533 6.99 -23.41 12.72
CA GLY A 533 6.30 -22.92 11.54
C GLY A 533 7.26 -22.68 10.39
#